data_684de1c032a212408b0b062f0c74a4fb
#
_entry.id   684de1c032a212408b0b062f0c74a4fb
#
_cell.length_a   1.000
_cell.length_b   1.000
_cell.length_c   1.000
_cell.angle_alpha   90.00
_cell.angle_beta   90.00
_cell.angle_gamma   90.00
#
_symmetry.space_group_name_H-M   'P 1'
#
loop_
_entity.id
_entity.type
_entity.pdbx_description
1 polymer ?
#
loop_
_entity_poly.entity_id
_entity_poly.type
_entity_poly.pdbx_seq_one_letter_code
_entity_poly.pdbx_strand_id
1 'polypeptide(L)'
;RVVVAIREDDNTVGSNAGATRIFEYQTNDWVQLGSDIFGERANDVCEAVAMNDLGNRVIIGSRYANGPNNENDRGHARVFEYVNSAWVQMGADIDAPDGNYFGHKVDMNGAGDKVVVGNYFHNNNTGRVMIYSYSGTAWSQMGSTLNGEGQQDHFGISVSMNTVGDKVVIGADRDDATGVDAGHVRVYGYSSDWSQLGWDLDGEAASDYFGASVAINGSGDRVAVGAIYNDGGPGTNAGHVRVFESPSICPLPLAITISSEEDPTFSYGTLGFCSADSDPTPTISGTSGGVFSSTAGLVINASTGVIDLSGSTPGTYGVTYTTAGSTANACVGSLTKQIKVSATTADFNYGGSTTFCNNESNPVATITGVVDGEFSSSTGLALDAVTGAINLNGSVAGSYDVSYSPPLNFAQMGVDLDGYTNDDRFGTSVALNKAGDVMVVGAQLNDASGTNAGQVRVYSWNGTAWSQLGDSINGEGGDDRFGYSVSINGAGDRIVVGAVHNDAGSVVDNLNGTFSYTTPISNAGHARIYSYNNGVWTQLGSDINGDAVNDKLGISVDMNEAGDRVVVAIREDDNTVGSNAGATRIFEYQTNDWVQLGSDIFGERA
;
A
#
# COMPACT_ATOMS: atom_id res chain seq x y z
N ARG A 1 2.02 8.10 -15.96
CA ARG A 1 3.50 8.10 -15.95
C ARG A 1 3.99 6.83 -15.31
N VAL A 2 5.21 6.42 -15.67
CA VAL A 2 5.87 5.22 -15.15
C VAL A 2 7.30 5.58 -14.80
N VAL A 3 7.81 5.05 -13.69
CA VAL A 3 9.21 5.13 -13.30
C VAL A 3 9.86 3.75 -13.39
N VAL A 4 11.05 3.69 -13.95
CA VAL A 4 11.83 2.46 -14.15
C VAL A 4 13.22 2.66 -13.58
N ALA A 5 13.62 1.81 -12.63
CA ALA A 5 15.00 1.74 -12.16
C ALA A 5 15.77 0.69 -12.94
N ILE A 6 16.93 1.06 -13.42
CA ILE A 6 17.89 0.19 -14.10
C ILE A 6 19.08 0.04 -13.17
N ARG A 7 19.17 -1.10 -12.52
CA ARG A 7 20.03 -1.30 -11.36
C ARG A 7 21.54 -1.16 -11.67
N GLU A 8 22.00 -1.76 -12.71
CA GLU A 8 23.42 -1.91 -13.03
C GLU A 8 23.78 -1.31 -14.40
N ASP A 9 23.18 -0.13 -14.72
CA ASP A 9 23.45 0.56 -15.96
C ASP A 9 24.88 1.12 -16.01
N ASP A 10 25.62 0.73 -17.05
CA ASP A 10 26.94 1.31 -17.35
C ASP A 10 26.73 2.56 -18.21
N ASN A 11 26.94 3.72 -17.64
CA ASN A 11 26.66 4.99 -18.33
C ASN A 11 27.87 5.95 -18.30
N THR A 12 27.67 7.18 -18.74
CA THR A 12 28.74 8.20 -18.77
C THR A 12 29.33 8.55 -17.41
N VAL A 13 28.68 8.15 -16.32
CA VAL A 13 29.14 8.37 -14.94
C VAL A 13 30.09 7.27 -14.50
N GLY A 14 29.86 6.02 -14.92
CA GLY A 14 30.73 4.89 -14.62
C GLY A 14 30.02 3.54 -14.70
N SER A 15 30.78 2.46 -14.47
CA SER A 15 30.24 1.10 -14.43
C SER A 15 29.28 0.92 -13.26
N ASN A 16 28.14 0.23 -13.51
CA ASN A 16 27.09 -0.01 -12.53
C ASN A 16 26.60 1.26 -11.81
N ALA A 17 26.66 2.43 -12.46
CA ALA A 17 26.18 3.66 -11.84
C ALA A 17 24.64 3.66 -11.68
N GLY A 18 23.96 2.79 -12.43
CA GLY A 18 22.52 2.73 -12.45
C GLY A 18 21.85 3.93 -13.11
N ALA A 19 20.62 3.74 -13.57
CA ALA A 19 19.81 4.80 -14.16
C ALA A 19 18.36 4.70 -13.71
N THR A 20 17.66 5.82 -13.74
CA THR A 20 16.21 5.86 -13.58
C THR A 20 15.62 6.66 -14.71
N ARG A 21 14.61 6.11 -15.37
CA ARG A 21 13.88 6.74 -16.46
C ARG A 21 12.42 6.89 -16.11
N ILE A 22 11.83 7.99 -16.52
CA ILE A 22 10.41 8.26 -16.32
C ILE A 22 9.79 8.51 -17.69
N PHE A 23 8.64 7.89 -17.94
CA PHE A 23 7.94 7.98 -19.19
C PHE A 23 6.53 8.51 -19.00
N GLU A 24 6.04 9.25 -19.99
CA GLU A 24 4.66 9.71 -20.07
C GLU A 24 4.06 9.27 -21.40
N TYR A 25 2.83 8.76 -21.35
CA TYR A 25 2.12 8.41 -22.55
C TYR A 25 1.59 9.64 -23.27
N GLN A 26 2.06 9.90 -24.49
CA GLN A 26 1.70 11.05 -25.31
C GLN A 26 1.48 10.61 -26.76
N THR A 27 0.36 11.02 -27.35
CA THR A 27 0.08 10.84 -28.80
C THR A 27 0.38 9.43 -29.35
N ASN A 28 -0.09 8.39 -28.64
CA ASN A 28 0.09 6.96 -28.94
C ASN A 28 1.53 6.43 -28.80
N ASP A 29 2.37 7.08 -28.00
CA ASP A 29 3.70 6.57 -27.68
C ASP A 29 4.10 6.92 -26.25
N TRP A 30 4.99 6.10 -25.64
CA TRP A 30 5.66 6.44 -24.41
C TRP A 30 6.87 7.32 -24.72
N VAL A 31 6.76 8.54 -24.36
CA VAL A 31 7.84 9.52 -24.54
C VAL A 31 8.58 9.64 -23.22
N GLN A 32 9.88 9.44 -23.26
CA GLN A 32 10.70 9.67 -22.08
C GLN A 32 10.54 11.11 -21.63
N LEU A 33 10.26 11.27 -20.36
CA LEU A 33 9.98 12.54 -19.74
C LEU A 33 11.27 13.09 -19.13
N GLY A 34 11.95 13.97 -19.87
CA GLY A 34 13.25 14.50 -19.49
C GLY A 34 14.40 13.57 -19.85
N SER A 35 15.58 13.83 -19.30
CA SER A 35 16.78 13.00 -19.44
C SER A 35 16.82 11.92 -18.37
N ASP A 36 17.66 10.91 -18.59
CA ASP A 36 17.97 9.88 -17.59
C ASP A 36 18.48 10.52 -16.30
N ILE A 37 18.08 9.92 -15.19
CA ILE A 37 18.61 10.27 -13.88
C ILE A 37 19.59 9.17 -13.51
N PHE A 38 20.89 9.47 -13.65
CA PHE A 38 21.96 8.53 -13.33
C PHE A 38 22.32 8.53 -11.84
N GLY A 39 22.89 7.43 -11.38
CA GLY A 39 23.71 7.44 -10.17
C GLY A 39 24.81 8.49 -10.28
N GLU A 40 25.38 8.92 -9.18
CA GLU A 40 26.38 9.99 -9.18
C GLU A 40 27.79 9.49 -9.48
N ARG A 41 28.01 8.20 -9.25
CA ARG A 41 29.32 7.55 -9.39
C ARG A 41 29.19 6.10 -9.84
N ALA A 42 30.29 5.50 -10.25
CA ALA A 42 30.34 4.07 -10.49
C ALA A 42 29.91 3.28 -9.24
N ASN A 43 29.11 2.24 -9.45
CA ASN A 43 28.50 1.36 -8.44
C ASN A 43 27.44 2.03 -7.53
N ASP A 44 26.89 3.18 -7.87
CA ASP A 44 25.81 3.81 -7.09
C ASP A 44 24.47 3.10 -7.23
N VAL A 45 24.32 2.20 -8.13
CA VAL A 45 23.19 1.28 -8.32
C VAL A 45 21.82 1.83 -7.92
N CYS A 46 20.98 2.21 -8.89
CA CYS A 46 19.59 2.58 -8.67
C CYS A 46 18.72 1.34 -8.41
N GLU A 47 18.29 1.08 -7.17
CA GLU A 47 17.65 -0.20 -6.81
C GLU A 47 16.17 -0.09 -6.45
N ALA A 48 15.77 0.96 -5.79
CA ALA A 48 14.40 1.18 -5.34
C ALA A 48 13.85 2.50 -5.88
N VAL A 49 12.62 2.49 -6.34
CA VAL A 49 11.93 3.68 -6.85
C VAL A 49 10.49 3.70 -6.40
N ALA A 50 9.97 4.91 -6.18
CA ALA A 50 8.54 5.15 -6.02
C ALA A 50 8.16 6.47 -6.67
N MET A 51 6.87 6.63 -7.00
CA MET A 51 6.34 7.81 -7.68
C MET A 51 5.08 8.29 -6.95
N ASN A 52 4.87 9.60 -6.88
CA ASN A 52 3.69 10.18 -6.29
C ASN A 52 2.43 10.02 -7.19
N ASP A 53 1.24 10.24 -6.64
CA ASP A 53 -0.04 10.05 -7.36
C ASP A 53 -0.16 10.87 -8.65
N LEU A 54 0.46 12.05 -8.71
CA LEU A 54 0.46 12.88 -9.93
C LEU A 54 1.51 12.45 -10.96
N GLY A 55 2.41 11.54 -10.59
CA GLY A 55 3.50 11.10 -11.45
C GLY A 55 4.50 12.20 -11.82
N ASN A 56 4.58 13.27 -11.04
CA ASN A 56 5.50 14.38 -11.28
C ASN A 56 6.66 14.45 -10.28
N ARG A 57 6.69 13.55 -9.30
CA ARG A 57 7.79 13.39 -8.35
C ARG A 57 8.17 11.93 -8.22
N VAL A 58 9.46 11.67 -8.14
CA VAL A 58 10.01 10.33 -7.98
C VAL A 58 11.09 10.33 -6.90
N ILE A 59 11.15 9.25 -6.12
CA ILE A 59 12.26 8.96 -5.23
C ILE A 59 13.06 7.79 -5.78
N ILE A 60 14.38 7.86 -5.65
CA ILE A 60 15.32 6.84 -6.09
C ILE A 60 16.22 6.50 -4.91
N GLY A 61 16.27 5.22 -4.54
CA GLY A 61 17.16 4.68 -3.52
C GLY A 61 18.36 4.00 -4.14
N SER A 62 19.56 4.34 -3.67
CA SER A 62 20.84 3.83 -4.15
C SER A 62 21.68 3.32 -2.97
N ARG A 63 21.44 2.09 -2.52
CA ARG A 63 22.04 1.55 -1.30
C ARG A 63 23.57 1.40 -1.32
N TYR A 64 24.17 1.31 -2.50
CA TYR A 64 25.63 1.20 -2.67
C TYR A 64 26.28 2.55 -2.97
N ALA A 65 25.54 3.65 -2.98
CA ALA A 65 26.09 4.96 -3.22
C ALA A 65 27.13 5.33 -2.14
N ASN A 66 28.22 5.94 -2.58
CA ASN A 66 29.23 6.43 -1.66
C ASN A 66 28.76 7.72 -0.99
N GLY A 67 28.95 7.84 0.30
CA GLY A 67 28.61 9.03 1.06
C GLY A 67 29.41 10.28 0.65
N PRO A 68 29.03 11.46 1.18
CA PRO A 68 29.59 12.75 0.75
C PRO A 68 31.11 12.88 0.92
N ASN A 69 31.71 12.09 1.80
CA ASN A 69 33.16 12.04 2.01
C ASN A 69 33.84 10.85 1.31
N ASN A 70 33.18 10.26 0.30
CA ASN A 70 33.68 9.06 -0.40
C ASN A 70 33.73 7.81 0.50
N GLU A 71 32.84 7.74 1.49
CA GLU A 71 32.67 6.57 2.36
C GLU A 71 31.93 5.48 1.56
N ASN A 72 32.52 4.30 1.48
CA ASN A 72 32.00 3.20 0.65
C ASN A 72 30.62 2.73 1.12
N ASP A 73 29.72 2.50 0.16
CA ASP A 73 28.42 1.83 0.32
C ASP A 73 27.52 2.43 1.43
N ARG A 74 27.57 3.73 1.62
CA ARG A 74 26.77 4.42 2.63
C ARG A 74 25.30 4.42 2.28
N GLY A 75 25.03 4.54 0.99
CA GLY A 75 23.71 4.64 0.42
C GLY A 75 23.05 5.99 0.63
N HIS A 76 22.19 6.36 -0.30
CA HIS A 76 21.37 7.57 -0.23
C HIS A 76 20.01 7.37 -0.91
N ALA A 77 19.12 8.34 -0.74
CA ALA A 77 17.93 8.51 -1.57
C ALA A 77 17.92 9.92 -2.18
N ARG A 78 17.48 10.03 -3.42
CA ARG A 78 17.31 11.32 -4.13
C ARG A 78 15.89 11.45 -4.62
N VAL A 79 15.34 12.65 -4.51
CA VAL A 79 13.99 12.96 -4.98
C VAL A 79 14.05 13.97 -6.12
N PHE A 80 13.29 13.73 -7.16
CA PHE A 80 13.24 14.60 -8.34
C PHE A 80 11.81 15.03 -8.63
N GLU A 81 11.66 16.26 -9.11
CA GLU A 81 10.39 16.80 -9.60
C GLU A 81 10.52 17.16 -11.08
N TYR A 82 9.47 16.86 -11.84
CA TYR A 82 9.40 17.22 -13.26
C TYR A 82 8.94 18.64 -13.45
N VAL A 83 9.85 19.53 -13.81
CA VAL A 83 9.62 20.97 -14.00
C VAL A 83 10.25 21.43 -15.32
N ASN A 84 9.49 22.18 -16.13
CA ASN A 84 9.98 22.75 -17.40
C ASN A 84 10.65 21.72 -18.33
N SER A 85 10.02 20.55 -18.48
CA SER A 85 10.49 19.45 -19.33
C SER A 85 11.80 18.78 -18.88
N ALA A 86 12.19 18.92 -17.62
CA ALA A 86 13.36 18.26 -17.03
C ALA A 86 13.04 17.73 -15.64
N TRP A 87 13.71 16.63 -15.26
CA TRP A 87 13.76 16.14 -13.89
C TRP A 87 14.80 16.96 -13.12
N VAL A 88 14.35 17.69 -12.12
CA VAL A 88 15.18 18.55 -11.28
C VAL A 88 15.18 17.96 -9.87
N GLN A 89 16.36 17.76 -9.31
CA GLN A 89 16.48 17.26 -7.97
C GLN A 89 15.86 18.23 -6.95
N MET A 90 15.06 17.70 -6.07
CA MET A 90 14.40 18.43 -4.99
C MET A 90 15.27 18.45 -3.75
N GLY A 91 15.99 19.52 -3.52
CA GLY A 91 16.92 19.65 -2.40
C GLY A 91 18.21 18.86 -2.60
N ALA A 92 18.95 18.64 -1.52
CA ALA A 92 20.16 17.81 -1.50
C ALA A 92 19.79 16.33 -1.36
N ASP A 93 20.79 15.45 -1.51
CA ASP A 93 20.67 14.03 -1.24
C ASP A 93 20.19 13.79 0.20
N ILE A 94 19.39 12.76 0.34
CA ILE A 94 18.98 12.26 1.65
C ILE A 94 19.98 11.17 2.03
N ASP A 95 21.05 11.60 2.72
CA ASP A 95 22.11 10.73 3.19
C ASP A 95 21.81 10.15 4.57
N ALA A 96 22.23 8.93 4.79
CA ALA A 96 22.26 8.42 6.16
C ALA A 96 23.29 9.18 7.02
N PRO A 97 22.96 9.53 8.26
CA PRO A 97 23.91 10.16 9.17
C PRO A 97 25.10 9.23 9.50
N ASP A 98 24.87 7.93 9.47
CA ASP A 98 25.82 6.85 9.76
C ASP A 98 25.39 5.53 9.13
N GLY A 99 26.26 4.56 9.05
CA GLY A 99 25.96 3.20 8.57
C GLY A 99 26.02 3.05 7.06
N ASN A 100 25.72 1.84 6.57
CA ASN A 100 25.83 1.41 5.19
C ASN A 100 24.47 1.05 4.61
N TYR A 101 24.36 1.09 3.27
CA TYR A 101 23.24 0.57 2.48
C TYR A 101 21.89 1.28 2.70
N PHE A 102 21.88 2.58 3.02
CA PHE A 102 20.69 3.39 3.11
C PHE A 102 20.03 3.57 1.73
N GLY A 103 18.71 3.52 1.65
CA GLY A 103 17.99 3.60 0.37
C GLY A 103 17.69 2.24 -0.27
N HIS A 104 17.84 1.13 0.49
CA HIS A 104 17.47 -0.21 0.00
C HIS A 104 15.99 -0.32 -0.36
N LYS A 105 15.12 0.29 0.44
CA LYS A 105 13.68 0.42 0.14
C LYS A 105 13.25 1.87 0.32
N VAL A 106 12.39 2.31 -0.57
CA VAL A 106 11.83 3.67 -0.53
C VAL A 106 10.35 3.64 -0.89
N ASP A 107 9.61 4.59 -0.33
CA ASP A 107 8.25 4.89 -0.77
C ASP A 107 7.96 6.38 -0.55
N MET A 108 6.89 6.91 -1.16
CA MET A 108 6.49 8.31 -1.01
C MET A 108 4.97 8.45 -0.94
N ASN A 109 4.55 9.52 -0.28
CA ASN A 109 3.12 9.84 -0.18
C ASN A 109 2.55 10.36 -1.51
N GLY A 110 1.23 10.41 -1.63
CA GLY A 110 0.53 10.83 -2.84
C GLY A 110 0.88 12.25 -3.33
N ALA A 111 1.27 13.17 -2.45
CA ALA A 111 1.75 14.50 -2.82
C ALA A 111 3.23 14.50 -3.26
N GLY A 112 4.01 13.50 -2.88
CA GLY A 112 5.45 13.42 -3.13
C GLY A 112 6.26 14.44 -2.34
N ASP A 113 5.76 14.89 -1.20
CA ASP A 113 6.43 15.83 -0.28
C ASP A 113 6.88 15.16 1.03
N LYS A 114 6.60 13.87 1.18
CA LYS A 114 7.08 13.02 2.26
C LYS A 114 7.58 11.70 1.68
N VAL A 115 8.67 11.21 2.23
CA VAL A 115 9.30 9.97 1.78
C VAL A 115 9.75 9.13 2.96
N VAL A 116 9.67 7.82 2.80
CA VAL A 116 10.20 6.83 3.74
C VAL A 116 11.38 6.11 3.10
N VAL A 117 12.45 5.92 3.87
CA VAL A 117 13.69 5.29 3.42
C VAL A 117 14.11 4.22 4.41
N GLY A 118 14.19 2.98 3.94
CA GLY A 118 14.57 1.81 4.70
C GLY A 118 16.06 1.47 4.55
N ASN A 119 16.62 0.94 5.65
CA ASN A 119 17.98 0.43 5.71
C ASN A 119 18.06 -0.76 6.69
N TYR A 120 17.73 -1.95 6.23
CA TYR A 120 17.76 -3.13 7.08
C TYR A 120 19.18 -3.60 7.48
N PHE A 121 20.22 -3.17 6.77
CA PHE A 121 21.61 -3.50 7.10
C PHE A 121 22.20 -2.71 8.27
N HIS A 122 21.50 -1.66 8.74
CA HIS A 122 22.02 -0.82 9.81
C HIS A 122 22.28 -1.63 11.09
N ASN A 123 23.42 -1.36 11.75
CA ASN A 123 23.78 -1.90 13.07
C ASN A 123 23.66 -3.44 13.16
N ASN A 124 24.48 -4.18 12.42
CA ASN A 124 24.40 -5.66 12.33
C ASN A 124 23.02 -6.18 11.91
N ASN A 125 22.44 -5.55 10.91
CA ASN A 125 21.11 -5.89 10.38
C ASN A 125 19.97 -5.76 11.40
N THR A 126 20.13 -4.98 12.47
CA THR A 126 18.99 -4.55 13.31
C THR A 126 17.99 -3.79 12.44
N GLY A 127 18.51 -2.95 11.56
CA GLY A 127 17.72 -2.16 10.64
C GLY A 127 17.22 -0.85 11.22
N ARG A 128 16.89 0.07 10.33
CA ARG A 128 16.23 1.33 10.67
C ARG A 128 15.44 1.88 9.49
N VAL A 129 14.52 2.76 9.80
CA VAL A 129 13.74 3.52 8.82
C VAL A 129 13.73 4.99 9.20
N MET A 130 13.88 5.86 8.23
CA MET A 130 13.83 7.30 8.41
C MET A 130 12.84 7.91 7.44
N ILE A 131 12.06 8.87 7.93
CA ILE A 131 11.05 9.56 7.15
C ILE A 131 11.47 11.02 7.01
N TYR A 132 11.25 11.60 5.83
CA TYR A 132 11.62 12.97 5.52
C TYR A 132 10.44 13.73 4.94
N SER A 133 10.41 15.03 5.22
CA SER A 133 9.45 15.96 4.62
C SER A 133 10.17 17.08 3.89
N TYR A 134 9.58 17.55 2.80
CA TYR A 134 10.11 18.62 1.97
C TYR A 134 9.53 19.98 2.37
N SER A 135 10.39 20.92 2.74
CA SER A 135 10.00 22.27 3.18
C SER A 135 9.73 23.25 2.02
N GLY A 136 9.85 22.79 0.77
CA GLY A 136 9.87 23.65 -0.43
C GLY A 136 11.30 23.98 -0.90
N THR A 137 12.32 23.77 -0.06
CA THR A 137 13.73 24.03 -0.39
C THR A 137 14.67 22.92 0.02
N ALA A 138 14.34 22.17 1.07
CA ALA A 138 15.19 21.12 1.62
C ALA A 138 14.38 19.97 2.19
N TRP A 139 14.95 18.77 2.13
CA TRP A 139 14.49 17.61 2.88
C TRP A 139 14.99 17.71 4.31
N SER A 140 14.09 17.52 5.25
CA SER A 140 14.42 17.44 6.67
C SER A 140 13.79 16.18 7.25
N GLN A 141 14.49 15.53 8.16
CA GLN A 141 13.93 14.36 8.83
C GLN A 141 12.65 14.76 9.56
N MET A 142 11.61 13.98 9.35
CA MET A 142 10.30 14.14 9.94
C MET A 142 10.18 13.21 11.13
N GLY A 143 10.30 13.76 12.32
CA GLY A 143 10.29 13.00 13.57
C GLY A 143 11.57 12.21 13.83
N SER A 144 11.50 11.31 14.81
CA SER A 144 12.61 10.48 15.26
C SER A 144 12.90 9.34 14.27
N THR A 145 14.15 8.83 14.29
CA THR A 145 14.52 7.61 13.54
C THR A 145 13.83 6.40 14.16
N LEU A 146 13.21 5.58 13.33
CA LEU A 146 12.62 4.31 13.73
C LEU A 146 13.67 3.20 13.61
N ASN A 147 13.96 2.52 14.70
CA ASN A 147 14.97 1.47 14.76
C ASN A 147 14.33 0.11 15.04
N GLY A 148 14.94 -0.95 14.49
CA GLY A 148 14.67 -2.31 14.90
C GLY A 148 15.11 -2.56 16.35
N GLU A 149 14.72 -3.68 16.93
CA GLU A 149 14.97 -4.02 18.33
C GLU A 149 16.16 -4.93 18.50
N GLY A 150 16.26 -5.97 17.70
CA GLY A 150 17.30 -6.99 17.76
C GLY A 150 18.30 -6.96 16.60
N GLN A 151 19.44 -7.61 16.80
CA GLN A 151 20.40 -7.82 15.70
C GLN A 151 19.87 -8.89 14.75
N GLN A 152 20.04 -8.69 13.46
CA GLN A 152 19.57 -9.56 12.37
C GLN A 152 18.06 -9.50 12.08
N ASP A 153 17.27 -8.64 12.74
CA ASP A 153 15.81 -8.53 12.56
C ASP A 153 15.42 -8.03 11.17
N HIS A 154 16.31 -7.31 10.49
CA HIS A 154 16.07 -6.72 9.17
C HIS A 154 14.96 -5.65 9.14
N PHE A 155 14.78 -4.87 10.20
CA PHE A 155 13.77 -3.80 10.22
C PHE A 155 14.00 -2.80 9.07
N GLY A 156 12.97 -2.60 8.23
CA GLY A 156 13.04 -1.80 7.01
C GLY A 156 13.39 -2.61 5.75
N ILE A 157 13.28 -3.95 5.80
CA ILE A 157 13.37 -4.83 4.61
C ILE A 157 12.24 -4.55 3.62
N SER A 158 11.09 -4.17 4.12
CA SER A 158 9.94 -3.71 3.37
C SER A 158 9.34 -2.47 4.04
N VAL A 159 8.88 -1.51 3.25
CA VAL A 159 8.23 -0.28 3.72
C VAL A 159 7.10 0.10 2.79
N SER A 160 6.03 0.70 3.33
CA SER A 160 5.00 1.34 2.52
C SER A 160 4.39 2.52 3.28
N MET A 161 3.99 3.59 2.56
CA MET A 161 3.48 4.85 3.10
C MET A 161 2.08 5.13 2.55
N ASN A 162 1.17 5.61 3.39
CA ASN A 162 -0.17 5.97 2.93
C ASN A 162 -0.18 7.28 2.12
N THR A 163 -1.27 7.55 1.39
CA THR A 163 -1.39 8.72 0.49
C THR A 163 -1.16 10.07 1.20
N VAL A 164 -1.55 10.21 2.46
CA VAL A 164 -1.33 11.44 3.26
C VAL A 164 0.13 11.55 3.74
N GLY A 165 0.82 10.43 3.89
CA GLY A 165 2.18 10.37 4.44
C GLY A 165 2.23 10.67 5.94
N ASP A 166 1.20 10.26 6.66
CA ASP A 166 1.10 10.32 8.12
C ASP A 166 1.10 8.92 8.75
N LYS A 167 1.13 7.86 7.93
CA LYS A 167 1.26 6.48 8.39
C LYS A 167 2.25 5.72 7.51
N VAL A 168 3.04 4.86 8.16
CA VAL A 168 3.98 3.97 7.49
C VAL A 168 3.89 2.57 8.10
N VAL A 169 4.01 1.55 7.25
CA VAL A 169 4.15 0.16 7.66
C VAL A 169 5.56 -0.31 7.34
N ILE A 170 6.17 -1.04 8.26
CA ILE A 170 7.58 -1.45 8.19
C ILE A 170 7.69 -2.91 8.58
N GLY A 171 8.30 -3.72 7.71
CA GLY A 171 8.59 -5.12 7.96
C GLY A 171 9.99 -5.34 8.53
N ALA A 172 10.12 -6.38 9.37
CA ALA A 172 11.35 -6.93 9.93
C ALA A 172 11.24 -8.46 9.82
N ASP A 173 11.61 -9.02 8.67
CA ASP A 173 11.29 -10.40 8.29
C ASP A 173 12.04 -11.48 9.10
N ARG A 174 13.01 -11.09 9.91
CA ARG A 174 13.82 -11.98 10.74
C ARG A 174 13.78 -11.69 12.23
N ASP A 175 12.79 -10.95 12.68
CA ASP A 175 12.59 -10.75 14.11
C ASP A 175 12.31 -12.08 14.84
N ASP A 176 12.83 -12.21 16.06
CA ASP A 176 12.82 -13.46 16.83
C ASP A 176 11.73 -13.48 17.94
N ALA A 177 10.78 -12.54 17.98
CA ALA A 177 9.84 -12.36 19.11
C ALA A 177 9.00 -13.62 19.38
N THR A 178 8.53 -14.32 18.35
CA THR A 178 7.73 -15.54 18.48
C THR A 178 8.51 -16.80 18.12
N GLY A 179 9.71 -16.67 17.57
CA GLY A 179 10.61 -17.74 17.16
C GLY A 179 11.71 -17.22 16.25
N VAL A 180 12.78 -18.00 16.06
CA VAL A 180 13.92 -17.59 15.22
C VAL A 180 13.45 -17.29 13.80
N ASP A 181 13.74 -16.08 13.30
CA ASP A 181 13.32 -15.59 11.98
C ASP A 181 11.78 -15.68 11.76
N ALA A 182 10.95 -15.54 12.81
CA ALA A 182 9.49 -15.53 12.66
C ALA A 182 9.01 -14.28 11.90
N GLY A 183 9.69 -13.18 12.12
CA GLY A 183 9.41 -11.87 11.55
C GLY A 183 8.28 -11.11 12.24
N HIS A 184 8.30 -9.80 12.11
CA HIS A 184 7.21 -8.92 12.55
C HIS A 184 6.99 -7.73 11.61
N VAL A 185 5.89 -7.03 11.85
CA VAL A 185 5.55 -5.77 11.18
C VAL A 185 5.09 -4.75 12.21
N ARG A 186 5.52 -3.51 12.04
CA ARG A 186 5.06 -2.37 12.82
C ARG A 186 4.43 -1.31 11.95
N VAL A 187 3.36 -0.72 12.47
CA VAL A 187 2.70 0.42 11.86
C VAL A 187 2.94 1.65 12.72
N TYR A 188 3.35 2.73 12.09
CA TYR A 188 3.60 4.00 12.78
C TYR A 188 2.70 5.09 12.23
N GLY A 189 2.24 5.98 13.13
CA GLY A 189 1.52 7.19 12.81
C GLY A 189 2.28 8.43 13.26
N TYR A 190 2.09 9.52 12.56
CA TYR A 190 2.71 10.80 12.83
C TYR A 190 1.70 11.81 13.38
N SER A 191 1.96 12.36 14.57
CA SER A 191 1.23 13.51 15.11
C SER A 191 2.16 14.71 15.32
N SER A 192 3.11 14.62 16.24
CA SER A 192 4.24 15.53 16.45
C SER A 192 5.59 14.80 16.32
N ASP A 193 5.56 13.49 16.47
CA ASP A 193 6.63 12.53 16.19
C ASP A 193 5.99 11.21 15.72
N TRP A 194 6.81 10.28 15.24
CA TRP A 194 6.38 8.94 14.89
C TRP A 194 6.17 8.11 16.15
N SER A 195 4.97 7.63 16.31
CA SER A 195 4.61 6.68 17.37
C SER A 195 4.04 5.41 16.77
N GLN A 196 4.36 4.29 17.39
CA GLN A 196 3.80 3.02 16.95
C GLN A 196 2.30 3.00 17.18
N LEU A 197 1.56 2.54 16.18
CA LEU A 197 0.11 2.37 16.23
C LEU A 197 -0.20 0.91 16.58
N GLY A 198 -0.58 0.69 17.83
CA GLY A 198 -0.90 -0.65 18.32
C GLY A 198 0.34 -1.48 18.69
N TRP A 199 0.13 -2.81 18.75
CA TRP A 199 1.15 -3.80 19.09
C TRP A 199 1.90 -4.25 17.84
N ASP A 200 3.01 -4.92 18.02
CA ASP A 200 3.71 -5.61 16.94
C ASP A 200 2.77 -6.64 16.30
N LEU A 201 2.82 -6.73 15.00
CA LEU A 201 2.13 -7.77 14.25
C LEU A 201 3.15 -8.88 13.99
N ASP A 202 3.15 -9.91 14.85
CA ASP A 202 4.18 -10.93 14.84
C ASP A 202 3.87 -12.10 13.90
N GLY A 203 4.94 -12.71 13.35
CA GLY A 203 4.88 -14.02 12.72
C GLY A 203 4.45 -15.07 13.73
N GLU A 204 3.88 -16.18 13.26
CA GLU A 204 3.27 -17.20 14.11
C GLU A 204 4.28 -18.24 14.58
N ALA A 205 5.26 -18.55 13.76
CA ALA A 205 6.26 -19.55 14.05
C ALA A 205 7.66 -19.18 13.51
N ALA A 206 8.65 -19.92 14.00
CA ALA A 206 10.03 -19.74 13.57
C ALA A 206 10.19 -19.96 12.06
N SER A 207 10.99 -19.11 11.42
CA SER A 207 11.31 -19.14 10.00
C SER A 207 10.15 -18.82 9.04
N ASP A 208 9.08 -18.18 9.53
CA ASP A 208 7.95 -17.73 8.70
C ASP A 208 8.29 -16.53 7.82
N TYR A 209 9.25 -15.70 8.23
CA TYR A 209 9.65 -14.47 7.56
C TYR A 209 8.47 -13.49 7.35
N PHE A 210 7.63 -13.36 8.36
CA PHE A 210 6.52 -12.41 8.33
C PHE A 210 7.03 -10.97 8.24
N GLY A 211 6.50 -10.19 7.30
CA GLY A 211 7.00 -8.84 7.00
C GLY A 211 7.99 -8.79 5.83
N ALA A 212 8.24 -9.90 5.13
CA ALA A 212 9.05 -9.91 3.91
C ALA A 212 8.48 -8.98 2.83
N SER A 213 7.15 -8.82 2.78
CA SER A 213 6.44 -7.84 1.96
C SER A 213 5.33 -7.18 2.75
N VAL A 214 5.13 -5.87 2.56
CA VAL A 214 4.06 -5.10 3.19
C VAL A 214 3.42 -4.14 2.20
N ALA A 215 2.13 -3.88 2.39
CA ALA A 215 1.40 -2.83 1.69
C ALA A 215 0.42 -2.14 2.65
N ILE A 216 0.25 -0.82 2.52
CA ILE A 216 -0.76 -0.04 3.24
C ILE A 216 -1.68 0.65 2.24
N ASN A 217 -2.98 0.69 2.52
CA ASN A 217 -3.91 1.39 1.63
C ASN A 217 -3.83 2.92 1.78
N GLY A 218 -4.44 3.65 0.86
CA GLY A 218 -4.35 5.12 0.80
C GLY A 218 -4.84 5.85 2.06
N SER A 219 -5.84 5.32 2.77
CA SER A 219 -6.32 5.85 4.07
C SER A 219 -5.41 5.45 5.24
N GLY A 220 -4.55 4.46 5.06
CA GLY A 220 -3.66 3.98 6.11
C GLY A 220 -4.39 3.25 7.24
N ASP A 221 -5.52 2.65 6.98
CA ASP A 221 -6.30 1.89 7.94
C ASP A 221 -6.25 0.37 7.71
N ARG A 222 -5.69 -0.08 6.58
CA ARG A 222 -5.48 -1.50 6.26
C ARG A 222 -4.07 -1.76 5.81
N VAL A 223 -3.51 -2.86 6.31
CA VAL A 223 -2.18 -3.35 5.92
C VAL A 223 -2.26 -4.83 5.54
N ALA A 224 -1.62 -5.19 4.45
CA ALA A 224 -1.38 -6.58 4.06
C ALA A 224 0.08 -6.94 4.30
N VAL A 225 0.32 -8.15 4.82
CA VAL A 225 1.65 -8.62 5.22
C VAL A 225 1.85 -10.05 4.73
N GLY A 226 2.94 -10.29 4.01
CA GLY A 226 3.34 -11.62 3.54
C GLY A 226 4.38 -12.27 4.45
N ALA A 227 4.23 -13.58 4.67
CA ALA A 227 5.16 -14.47 5.34
C ALA A 227 5.51 -15.62 4.39
N ILE A 228 6.62 -15.50 3.68
CA ILE A 228 6.92 -16.32 2.49
C ILE A 228 7.29 -17.78 2.79
N TYR A 229 7.62 -18.10 4.04
CA TYR A 229 8.00 -19.45 4.46
C TYR A 229 7.08 -20.02 5.56
N ASN A 230 5.92 -19.40 5.83
CA ASN A 230 5.00 -19.89 6.86
C ASN A 230 4.56 -21.33 6.58
N ASP A 231 4.55 -22.13 7.66
CA ASP A 231 4.16 -23.55 7.65
C ASP A 231 2.68 -23.79 8.04
N GLY A 232 1.89 -22.72 8.18
CA GLY A 232 0.52 -22.75 8.72
C GLY A 232 -0.54 -23.41 7.84
N GLY A 233 -0.22 -23.69 6.58
CA GLY A 233 -1.07 -24.37 5.64
C GLY A 233 -0.90 -25.90 5.65
N PRO A 234 -1.39 -26.60 4.64
CA PRO A 234 -1.23 -28.05 4.52
C PRO A 234 0.22 -28.49 4.23
N GLY A 235 1.20 -27.58 4.24
CA GLY A 235 2.57 -27.87 3.86
C GLY A 235 3.65 -27.00 4.48
N THR A 236 4.92 -27.44 4.43
CA THR A 236 6.11 -26.68 4.82
C THR A 236 6.38 -25.57 3.79
N ASN A 237 6.73 -24.35 4.27
CA ASN A 237 7.00 -23.18 3.45
C ASN A 237 5.88 -22.85 2.43
N ALA A 238 4.62 -23.14 2.77
CA ALA A 238 3.48 -22.83 1.90
C ALA A 238 3.27 -21.32 1.74
N GLY A 239 3.75 -20.55 2.71
CA GLY A 239 3.55 -19.11 2.81
C GLY A 239 2.12 -18.72 3.22
N HIS A 240 1.96 -17.56 3.78
CA HIS A 240 0.65 -16.97 4.04
C HIS A 240 0.63 -15.44 3.90
N VAL A 241 -0.58 -14.90 3.85
CA VAL A 241 -0.82 -13.45 3.94
C VAL A 241 -1.85 -13.17 5.01
N ARG A 242 -1.56 -12.18 5.86
CA ARG A 242 -2.51 -11.63 6.82
C ARG A 242 -2.83 -10.19 6.48
N VAL A 243 -4.11 -9.82 6.63
CA VAL A 243 -4.55 -8.44 6.48
C VAL A 243 -5.08 -7.94 7.82
N PHE A 244 -4.67 -6.73 8.17
CA PHE A 244 -5.02 -6.08 9.42
C PHE A 244 -5.72 -4.76 9.13
N GLU A 245 -6.73 -4.44 9.93
CA GLU A 245 -7.45 -3.17 9.87
C GLU A 245 -7.35 -2.46 11.21
N SER A 246 -7.01 -1.17 11.19
CA SER A 246 -7.11 -0.36 12.39
C SER A 246 -8.58 -0.05 12.67
N PRO A 247 -9.05 -0.12 13.92
CA PRO A 247 -10.38 0.36 14.24
C PRO A 247 -10.47 1.84 13.88
N SER A 248 -11.54 2.21 13.15
CA SER A 248 -11.76 3.62 12.78
C SER A 248 -11.96 4.46 14.02
N ILE A 249 -11.05 5.43 14.22
CA ILE A 249 -11.29 6.53 15.17
C ILE A 249 -12.13 7.56 14.45
N CYS A 250 -13.17 8.11 15.12
CA CYS A 250 -14.04 9.12 14.53
C CYS A 250 -13.28 10.42 14.25
N PRO A 251 -13.07 10.85 13.00
CA PRO A 251 -12.57 12.17 12.66
C PRO A 251 -13.69 13.11 12.21
N LEU A 252 -13.50 14.44 12.39
CA LEU A 252 -14.42 15.51 12.03
C LEU A 252 -14.31 15.93 10.53
N PRO A 253 -15.31 16.61 9.93
CA PRO A 253 -15.64 16.49 8.51
C PRO A 253 -15.17 17.60 7.56
N LEU A 254 -15.26 17.36 6.22
CA LEU A 254 -15.21 18.37 5.16
C LEU A 254 -16.21 18.08 4.04
N ALA A 255 -16.86 19.13 3.45
CA ALA A 255 -17.98 19.05 2.48
C ALA A 255 -17.62 19.58 1.08
N ILE A 256 -18.20 18.99 -0.01
CA ILE A 256 -18.17 19.51 -1.40
C ILE A 256 -19.47 19.18 -2.15
N THR A 257 -19.98 20.09 -3.05
CA THR A 257 -21.29 20.04 -3.73
C THR A 257 -21.19 20.12 -5.27
N ILE A 258 -22.00 19.36 -6.04
CA ILE A 258 -22.34 19.59 -7.46
C ILE A 258 -23.73 19.00 -7.79
N SER A 259 -24.58 19.69 -8.62
CA SER A 259 -26.00 19.33 -8.89
C SER A 259 -26.38 19.25 -10.37
N SER A 260 -27.38 18.38 -10.75
CA SER A 260 -28.35 18.60 -11.84
C SER A 260 -29.49 17.54 -12.02
N GLU A 261 -29.76 16.68 -11.05
CA GLU A 261 -31.02 15.93 -10.91
C GLU A 261 -31.71 16.42 -9.63
N GLU A 262 -32.92 15.94 -9.24
CA GLU A 262 -33.38 16.25 -7.89
C GLU A 262 -32.28 15.84 -6.92
N ASP A 263 -31.66 16.83 -6.30
CA ASP A 263 -30.41 16.67 -5.54
C ASP A 263 -30.67 15.84 -4.27
N PRO A 264 -30.21 14.55 -4.21
CA PRO A 264 -30.37 13.72 -3.02
C PRO A 264 -29.29 14.00 -1.96
N THR A 265 -28.57 15.11 -2.07
CA THR A 265 -27.40 15.37 -1.23
C THR A 265 -27.77 15.55 0.24
N PHE A 266 -27.16 14.72 1.07
CA PHE A 266 -27.26 14.80 2.52
C PHE A 266 -25.90 14.53 3.16
N SER A 267 -25.72 14.92 4.43
CA SER A 267 -24.49 14.71 5.20
C SER A 267 -24.83 14.54 6.68
N TYR A 268 -24.11 13.65 7.35
CA TYR A 268 -24.12 13.53 8.82
C TYR A 268 -22.98 14.34 9.47
N GLY A 269 -22.26 15.14 8.69
CA GLY A 269 -21.08 15.85 9.20
C GLY A 269 -19.83 14.95 9.29
N THR A 270 -19.97 13.68 9.64
CA THR A 270 -18.93 12.63 9.61
C THR A 270 -19.52 11.35 9.05
N LEU A 271 -18.67 10.42 8.64
CA LEU A 271 -19.09 9.09 8.14
C LEU A 271 -18.79 7.98 9.16
N GLY A 272 -18.11 8.29 10.27
CA GLY A 272 -17.82 7.36 11.37
C GLY A 272 -18.39 7.87 12.68
N PHE A 273 -18.98 6.99 13.48
CA PHE A 273 -19.58 7.25 14.78
C PHE A 273 -19.23 6.14 15.76
N CYS A 274 -19.12 6.49 17.05
CA CYS A 274 -19.05 5.50 18.11
C CYS A 274 -20.45 5.18 18.64
N SER A 275 -20.68 3.95 19.08
CA SER A 275 -22.00 3.54 19.62
C SER A 275 -22.45 4.31 20.87
N ALA A 276 -21.55 5.03 21.52
CA ALA A 276 -21.83 5.90 22.66
C ALA A 276 -21.98 7.39 22.29
N ASP A 277 -21.80 7.75 21.03
CA ASP A 277 -22.02 9.12 20.58
C ASP A 277 -23.51 9.48 20.65
N SER A 278 -23.81 10.78 20.60
CA SER A 278 -25.19 11.23 20.43
C SER A 278 -25.68 10.90 19.02
N ASP A 279 -26.94 10.48 18.91
CA ASP A 279 -27.58 10.10 17.65
C ASP A 279 -27.45 11.18 16.58
N PRO A 280 -26.76 10.90 15.46
CA PRO A 280 -26.53 11.90 14.44
C PRO A 280 -27.79 12.17 13.62
N THR A 281 -28.02 13.44 13.36
CA THR A 281 -29.09 13.91 12.49
C THR A 281 -28.48 14.37 11.17
N PRO A 282 -28.95 13.88 10.02
CA PRO A 282 -28.42 14.31 8.73
C PRO A 282 -28.83 15.75 8.43
N THR A 283 -27.95 16.48 7.75
CA THR A 283 -28.28 17.72 7.08
C THR A 283 -28.57 17.40 5.61
N ILE A 284 -29.80 17.66 5.16
CA ILE A 284 -30.17 17.54 3.76
C ILE A 284 -29.88 18.90 3.12
N SER A 285 -28.87 18.95 2.24
CA SER A 285 -28.53 20.14 1.47
C SER A 285 -29.19 20.17 0.09
N GLY A 286 -29.72 19.05 -0.33
CA GLY A 286 -30.47 18.88 -1.57
C GLY A 286 -31.98 19.00 -1.38
N THR A 287 -32.76 18.30 -2.22
CA THR A 287 -34.22 18.28 -2.20
C THR A 287 -34.75 17.58 -0.94
N SER A 288 -35.49 18.29 -0.11
CA SER A 288 -36.09 17.75 1.13
C SER A 288 -37.37 16.94 0.88
N GLY A 289 -37.78 16.15 1.88
CA GLY A 289 -39.04 15.39 1.83
C GLY A 289 -38.92 13.96 1.30
N GLY A 290 -37.71 13.49 1.04
CA GLY A 290 -37.39 12.12 0.67
C GLY A 290 -37.37 11.14 1.85
N VAL A 291 -36.94 9.91 1.61
CA VAL A 291 -36.91 8.81 2.59
C VAL A 291 -35.49 8.29 2.76
N PHE A 292 -35.12 7.97 3.99
CA PHE A 292 -33.86 7.29 4.33
C PHE A 292 -34.09 5.78 4.45
N SER A 293 -33.10 5.02 4.02
CA SER A 293 -33.00 3.57 4.23
C SER A 293 -31.56 3.17 4.50
N SER A 294 -31.35 2.00 5.08
CA SER A 294 -30.01 1.48 5.35
C SER A 294 -29.94 -0.03 5.10
N THR A 295 -28.71 -0.54 4.97
CA THR A 295 -28.46 -1.98 5.07
C THR A 295 -28.78 -2.49 6.47
N ALA A 296 -29.07 -3.80 6.60
CA ALA A 296 -29.48 -4.42 7.86
C ALA A 296 -28.41 -4.27 8.95
N GLY A 297 -28.85 -4.00 10.20
CA GLY A 297 -27.96 -3.82 11.35
C GLY A 297 -27.83 -2.37 11.85
N LEU A 298 -28.11 -1.37 11.00
CA LEU A 298 -28.21 0.03 11.40
C LEU A 298 -29.67 0.39 11.70
N VAL A 299 -29.90 0.98 12.86
CA VAL A 299 -31.22 1.51 13.26
C VAL A 299 -31.31 2.96 12.81
N ILE A 300 -32.15 3.24 11.82
CA ILE A 300 -32.33 4.57 11.24
C ILE A 300 -33.82 4.94 11.14
N ASN A 301 -34.13 6.19 11.42
CA ASN A 301 -35.48 6.73 11.21
C ASN A 301 -35.66 7.09 9.73
N ALA A 302 -36.55 6.39 9.04
CA ALA A 302 -36.75 6.55 7.60
C ALA A 302 -37.19 7.96 7.17
N SER A 303 -37.89 8.71 8.02
CA SER A 303 -38.39 10.06 7.70
C SER A 303 -37.40 11.17 8.03
N THR A 304 -36.64 11.03 9.10
CA THR A 304 -35.73 12.06 9.60
C THR A 304 -34.26 11.76 9.30
N GLY A 305 -33.95 10.50 9.02
CA GLY A 305 -32.57 10.04 8.83
C GLY A 305 -31.74 9.97 10.11
N VAL A 306 -32.33 10.21 11.27
CA VAL A 306 -31.61 10.07 12.56
C VAL A 306 -31.22 8.61 12.74
N ILE A 307 -29.93 8.40 13.05
CA ILE A 307 -29.39 7.07 13.35
C ILE A 307 -29.39 6.88 14.87
N ASP A 308 -30.00 5.81 15.36
CA ASP A 308 -29.87 5.36 16.76
C ASP A 308 -28.57 4.54 16.86
N LEU A 309 -27.51 5.18 17.32
CA LEU A 309 -26.19 4.56 17.43
C LEU A 309 -26.16 3.47 18.50
N SER A 310 -26.88 3.67 19.60
CA SER A 310 -26.94 2.72 20.71
C SER A 310 -27.73 1.45 20.36
N GLY A 311 -28.73 1.59 19.50
CA GLY A 311 -29.53 0.48 18.98
C GLY A 311 -28.92 -0.22 17.77
N SER A 312 -27.87 0.35 17.16
CA SER A 312 -27.21 -0.20 15.99
C SER A 312 -26.10 -1.17 16.39
N THR A 313 -25.89 -2.24 15.61
CA THR A 313 -24.71 -3.09 15.81
C THR A 313 -23.47 -2.42 15.22
N PRO A 314 -22.27 -2.58 15.81
CA PRO A 314 -21.04 -2.10 15.17
C PRO A 314 -20.87 -2.71 13.77
N GLY A 315 -20.54 -1.88 12.78
CA GLY A 315 -20.42 -2.30 11.39
C GLY A 315 -20.40 -1.12 10.41
N THR A 316 -20.22 -1.40 9.13
CA THR A 316 -20.30 -0.41 8.05
C THR A 316 -21.62 -0.61 7.28
N TYR A 317 -22.34 0.49 7.09
CA TYR A 317 -23.71 0.48 6.56
C TYR A 317 -23.87 1.47 5.42
N GLY A 318 -24.50 1.03 4.32
CA GLY A 318 -24.97 1.93 3.28
C GLY A 318 -26.24 2.65 3.74
N VAL A 319 -26.17 3.96 3.95
CA VAL A 319 -27.34 4.82 4.19
C VAL A 319 -27.72 5.50 2.90
N THR A 320 -28.93 5.25 2.42
CA THR A 320 -29.44 5.80 1.16
C THR A 320 -30.55 6.82 1.46
N TYR A 321 -30.42 8.01 0.90
CA TYR A 321 -31.49 8.99 0.83
C TYR A 321 -32.04 9.04 -0.59
N THR A 322 -33.36 8.91 -0.71
CA THR A 322 -34.08 8.94 -2.00
C THR A 322 -35.07 10.09 -1.96
N THR A 323 -35.00 11.03 -2.90
CA THR A 323 -35.92 12.17 -3.00
C THR A 323 -37.31 11.74 -3.37
N ALA A 324 -38.33 12.55 -3.01
CA ALA A 324 -39.72 12.16 -3.17
C ALA A 324 -40.31 12.29 -4.61
N GLY A 325 -39.57 12.93 -5.54
CA GLY A 325 -40.09 13.27 -6.87
C GLY A 325 -41.14 14.35 -6.80
N SER A 326 -40.77 15.61 -6.68
CA SER A 326 -41.71 16.70 -6.35
C SER A 326 -42.52 17.24 -7.53
N THR A 327 -42.25 16.81 -8.78
CA THR A 327 -43.00 17.20 -9.98
C THR A 327 -43.14 16.03 -10.96
N ALA A 328 -44.16 16.01 -11.79
CA ALA A 328 -44.55 14.91 -12.70
C ALA A 328 -43.47 14.51 -13.75
N ASN A 329 -42.32 15.22 -13.81
CA ASN A 329 -41.21 14.96 -14.69
C ASN A 329 -39.82 15.07 -13.99
N ALA A 330 -39.79 15.12 -12.66
CA ALA A 330 -38.52 15.14 -11.94
C ALA A 330 -37.98 13.73 -11.74
N CYS A 331 -36.75 13.47 -12.17
CA CYS A 331 -36.08 12.23 -11.87
C CYS A 331 -35.80 12.16 -10.36
N VAL A 332 -36.23 11.06 -9.72
CA VAL A 332 -35.95 10.76 -8.32
C VAL A 332 -34.43 10.60 -8.18
N GLY A 333 -33.80 11.47 -7.42
CA GLY A 333 -32.37 11.36 -7.06
C GLY A 333 -32.19 10.37 -5.91
N SER A 334 -31.15 9.57 -5.95
CA SER A 334 -30.79 8.65 -4.89
C SER A 334 -29.29 8.71 -4.63
N LEU A 335 -28.90 8.90 -3.36
CA LEU A 335 -27.50 8.91 -2.93
C LEU A 335 -27.30 7.97 -1.77
N THR A 336 -26.32 7.10 -1.88
CA THR A 336 -25.89 6.21 -0.79
C THR A 336 -24.56 6.68 -0.22
N LYS A 337 -24.48 6.76 1.11
CA LYS A 337 -23.22 7.02 1.85
C LYS A 337 -22.93 5.86 2.77
N GLN A 338 -21.66 5.47 2.85
CA GLN A 338 -21.21 4.49 3.83
C GLN A 338 -21.06 5.16 5.19
N ILE A 339 -21.73 4.61 6.20
CA ILE A 339 -21.65 5.05 7.59
C ILE A 339 -21.07 3.91 8.41
N LYS A 340 -19.99 4.17 9.16
CA LYS A 340 -19.40 3.19 10.07
C LYS A 340 -19.82 3.49 11.50
N VAL A 341 -20.35 2.48 12.18
CA VAL A 341 -20.64 2.49 13.61
C VAL A 341 -19.60 1.60 14.31
N SER A 342 -18.78 2.18 15.18
CA SER A 342 -17.78 1.46 15.95
C SER A 342 -18.27 1.24 17.38
N ALA A 343 -17.86 0.12 18.01
CA ALA A 343 -18.11 -0.10 19.43
C ALA A 343 -17.32 0.95 20.25
N THR A 344 -17.90 1.43 21.35
CA THR A 344 -17.16 2.23 22.33
C THR A 344 -16.16 1.32 23.02
N THR A 345 -14.87 1.54 22.79
CA THR A 345 -13.80 0.67 23.29
C THR A 345 -13.17 1.17 24.59
N ALA A 346 -13.33 2.46 24.90
CA ALA A 346 -12.79 3.07 26.11
C ALA A 346 -13.63 4.24 26.59
N ASP A 347 -13.69 4.41 27.90
CA ASP A 347 -14.24 5.56 28.60
C ASP A 347 -13.31 5.95 29.74
N PHE A 348 -13.37 7.19 30.20
CA PHE A 348 -12.57 7.64 31.35
C PHE A 348 -13.35 8.60 32.25
N ASN A 349 -12.96 8.65 33.50
CA ASN A 349 -13.51 9.59 34.44
C ASN A 349 -12.48 10.01 35.51
N TYR A 350 -12.73 11.11 36.16
CA TYR A 350 -11.93 11.62 37.29
C TYR A 350 -12.63 11.40 38.65
N GLY A 351 -13.10 10.18 38.92
CA GLY A 351 -13.80 9.85 40.15
C GLY A 351 -15.22 10.43 40.24
N GLY A 352 -15.82 10.74 39.06
CA GLY A 352 -17.17 11.33 38.95
C GLY A 352 -17.23 12.84 39.17
N SER A 353 -16.09 13.51 39.39
CA SER A 353 -16.03 14.98 39.49
C SER A 353 -15.63 15.60 38.15
N THR A 354 -16.25 16.71 37.79
CA THR A 354 -15.94 17.53 36.63
C THR A 354 -15.48 18.94 36.99
N THR A 355 -15.31 19.21 38.29
CA THR A 355 -14.90 20.52 38.79
C THR A 355 -13.86 20.32 39.89
N PHE A 356 -12.73 20.99 39.76
CA PHE A 356 -11.60 20.89 40.69
C PHE A 356 -11.10 22.28 41.08
N CYS A 357 -10.71 22.45 42.35
CA CYS A 357 -10.04 23.65 42.81
C CYS A 357 -8.52 23.48 42.77
N ASN A 358 -7.79 24.55 42.47
CA ASN A 358 -6.33 24.49 42.31
C ASN A 358 -5.55 24.14 43.60
N ASN A 359 -6.21 24.11 44.74
CA ASN A 359 -5.66 23.70 46.05
C ASN A 359 -6.01 22.24 46.42
N GLU A 360 -6.67 21.51 45.55
CA GLU A 360 -6.96 20.08 45.74
C GLU A 360 -5.80 19.20 45.27
N SER A 361 -5.88 17.91 45.57
CA SER A 361 -4.93 16.94 45.03
C SER A 361 -5.15 16.76 43.51
N ASN A 362 -4.08 16.64 42.74
CA ASN A 362 -4.13 16.43 41.31
C ASN A 362 -4.97 15.18 40.98
N PRO A 363 -6.06 15.32 40.24
CA PRO A 363 -6.86 14.17 39.85
C PRO A 363 -6.14 13.35 38.74
N VAL A 364 -6.34 12.03 38.79
CA VAL A 364 -5.83 11.09 37.78
C VAL A 364 -7.03 10.42 37.13
N ALA A 365 -6.97 10.25 35.83
CA ALA A 365 -8.04 9.60 35.10
C ALA A 365 -8.11 8.09 35.43
N THR A 366 -9.33 7.58 35.54
CA THR A 366 -9.60 6.15 35.61
C THR A 366 -10.19 5.74 34.26
N ILE A 367 -9.49 4.89 33.51
CA ILE A 367 -9.89 4.42 32.20
C ILE A 367 -10.70 3.11 32.35
N THR A 368 -11.79 3.00 31.62
CA THR A 368 -12.60 1.77 31.53
C THR A 368 -12.58 1.30 30.08
N GLY A 369 -12.16 0.05 29.83
CA GLY A 369 -12.00 -0.50 28.48
C GLY A 369 -10.53 -0.54 28.03
N VAL A 370 -10.23 -0.11 26.81
CA VAL A 370 -8.88 -0.14 26.27
C VAL A 370 -8.00 0.89 26.97
N VAL A 371 -6.90 0.44 27.56
CA VAL A 371 -5.86 1.23 28.24
C VAL A 371 -4.72 1.55 27.26
N ASP A 372 -3.70 2.29 27.73
CA ASP A 372 -2.48 2.65 26.98
C ASP A 372 -2.67 3.62 25.80
N GLY A 373 -3.79 4.36 25.77
CA GLY A 373 -4.00 5.47 24.85
C GLY A 373 -3.44 6.80 25.40
N GLU A 374 -3.67 7.87 24.64
CA GLU A 374 -3.18 9.21 24.95
C GLU A 374 -4.32 10.16 25.35
N PHE A 375 -4.06 10.99 26.38
CA PHE A 375 -4.93 12.09 26.76
C PHE A 375 -4.51 13.38 26.06
N SER A 376 -5.49 14.16 25.67
CA SER A 376 -5.29 15.50 25.12
C SER A 376 -6.31 16.49 25.67
N SER A 377 -5.98 17.77 25.63
CA SER A 377 -6.90 18.85 26.05
C SER A 377 -6.63 20.13 25.26
N SER A 378 -7.59 21.07 25.37
CA SER A 378 -7.37 22.44 24.91
C SER A 378 -6.27 23.14 25.70
N THR A 379 -5.59 24.12 25.05
CA THR A 379 -4.46 24.86 25.66
C THR A 379 -4.81 25.53 27.00
N GLY A 380 -3.95 25.34 27.99
CA GLY A 380 -4.10 25.95 29.31
C GLY A 380 -4.31 24.96 30.44
N LEU A 381 -4.67 23.71 30.16
CA LEU A 381 -4.70 22.61 31.12
C LEU A 381 -3.32 21.91 31.12
N ALA A 382 -2.70 21.79 32.28
CA ALA A 382 -1.49 21.01 32.45
C ALA A 382 -1.86 19.53 32.66
N LEU A 383 -1.99 18.80 31.57
CA LEU A 383 -2.42 17.41 31.48
C LEU A 383 -1.22 16.52 31.14
N ASP A 384 -1.08 15.41 31.83
CA ASP A 384 -0.16 14.35 31.50
C ASP A 384 -0.81 13.46 30.42
N ALA A 385 -0.20 13.37 29.25
CA ALA A 385 -0.78 12.70 28.09
C ALA A 385 -0.88 11.17 28.25
N VAL A 386 -0.06 10.56 29.10
CA VAL A 386 -0.05 9.11 29.32
C VAL A 386 -1.00 8.69 30.44
N THR A 387 -0.95 9.39 31.54
CA THR A 387 -1.72 9.01 32.75
C THR A 387 -3.07 9.72 32.89
N GLY A 388 -3.31 10.76 32.08
CA GLY A 388 -4.46 11.66 32.25
C GLY A 388 -4.43 12.47 33.53
N ALA A 389 -3.31 12.52 34.25
CA ALA A 389 -3.22 13.29 35.48
C ALA A 389 -3.24 14.80 35.20
N ILE A 390 -4.09 15.54 35.90
CA ILE A 390 -4.19 16.99 35.77
C ILE A 390 -3.37 17.65 36.87
N ASN A 391 -2.37 18.45 36.50
CA ASN A 391 -1.67 19.31 37.45
C ASN A 391 -2.47 20.59 37.68
N LEU A 392 -3.27 20.64 38.73
CA LEU A 392 -4.16 21.74 39.02
C LEU A 392 -3.40 23.07 39.27
N ASN A 393 -2.23 23.01 39.91
CA ASN A 393 -1.41 24.20 40.16
C ASN A 393 -0.70 24.73 38.92
N GLY A 394 -0.46 23.85 37.93
CA GLY A 394 0.14 24.20 36.64
C GLY A 394 -0.88 24.63 35.58
N SER A 395 -2.18 24.47 35.87
CA SER A 395 -3.27 24.79 34.94
C SER A 395 -3.79 26.23 35.16
N VAL A 396 -4.20 26.84 34.06
CA VAL A 396 -4.91 28.15 34.12
C VAL A 396 -6.36 27.89 34.50
N ALA A 397 -6.98 28.72 35.33
CA ALA A 397 -8.40 28.57 35.67
C ALA A 397 -9.28 28.74 34.41
N GLY A 398 -10.13 27.75 34.09
CA GLY A 398 -10.95 27.73 32.89
C GLY A 398 -11.77 26.44 32.76
N SER A 399 -12.50 26.32 31.67
CA SER A 399 -13.16 25.08 31.27
C SER A 399 -12.37 24.44 30.13
N TYR A 400 -12.14 23.15 30.21
CA TYR A 400 -11.31 22.39 29.28
C TYR A 400 -12.04 21.12 28.87
N ASP A 401 -11.97 20.80 27.58
CA ASP A 401 -12.35 19.49 27.09
C ASP A 401 -11.11 18.59 27.18
N VAL A 402 -11.24 17.47 27.88
CA VAL A 402 -10.22 16.41 27.94
C VAL A 402 -10.72 15.26 27.08
N SER A 403 -9.88 14.81 26.20
CA SER A 403 -10.16 13.67 25.30
C SER A 403 -9.17 12.55 25.58
N TYR A 404 -9.66 11.32 25.51
CA TYR A 404 -8.84 10.12 25.55
C TYR A 404 -8.94 9.39 24.19
N SER A 405 -7.81 9.17 23.58
CA SER A 405 -7.70 8.41 22.35
C SER A 405 -7.09 7.05 22.68
N PRO A 406 -7.87 5.94 22.62
CA PRO A 406 -7.29 4.62 22.79
C PRO A 406 -6.27 4.32 21.69
N PRO A 407 -5.27 3.43 21.94
CA PRO A 407 -4.29 3.08 20.95
C PRO A 407 -4.98 2.50 19.71
N LEU A 408 -4.47 2.86 18.53
CA LEU A 408 -4.88 2.28 17.27
C LEU A 408 -4.27 0.87 17.14
N ASN A 409 -4.96 -0.14 17.65
CA ASN A 409 -4.53 -1.52 17.42
C ASN A 409 -5.01 -1.97 16.06
N PHE A 410 -4.09 -2.34 15.16
CA PHE A 410 -4.45 -3.08 13.96
C PHE A 410 -4.95 -4.46 14.40
N ALA A 411 -6.22 -4.74 14.14
CA ALA A 411 -6.77 -6.07 14.38
C ALA A 411 -6.71 -6.86 13.08
N GLN A 412 -6.36 -8.13 13.18
CA GLN A 412 -6.39 -9.01 12.02
C GLN A 412 -7.80 -9.07 11.44
N MET A 413 -7.90 -8.91 10.13
CA MET A 413 -9.15 -9.02 9.39
C MET A 413 -9.38 -10.46 8.94
N GLY A 414 -10.24 -11.18 9.65
CA GLY A 414 -10.57 -12.58 9.36
C GLY A 414 -9.51 -13.55 9.86
N VAL A 415 -9.49 -14.73 9.25
CA VAL A 415 -8.48 -15.76 9.50
C VAL A 415 -7.33 -15.65 8.50
N ASP A 416 -6.25 -16.35 8.76
CA ASP A 416 -5.11 -16.43 7.86
C ASP A 416 -5.51 -16.99 6.50
N LEU A 417 -4.81 -16.54 5.48
CA LEU A 417 -4.94 -17.06 4.13
C LEU A 417 -3.68 -17.87 3.80
N ASP A 418 -3.82 -19.18 3.78
CA ASP A 418 -2.71 -20.12 3.68
C ASP A 418 -2.42 -20.59 2.25
N GLY A 419 -1.16 -20.96 1.99
CA GLY A 419 -0.78 -21.78 0.85
C GLY A 419 -1.46 -23.16 0.91
N TYR A 420 -1.57 -23.86 -0.23
CA TYR A 420 -2.29 -25.14 -0.27
C TYR A 420 -1.37 -26.35 -0.13
N THR A 421 -0.13 -26.23 -0.56
CA THR A 421 0.83 -27.33 -0.53
C THR A 421 2.20 -26.88 -0.05
N ASN A 422 3.07 -27.85 0.26
CA ASN A 422 4.44 -27.58 0.67
C ASN A 422 5.19 -26.76 -0.39
N ASP A 423 6.02 -25.85 0.05
CA ASP A 423 6.89 -25.03 -0.78
C ASP A 423 6.19 -24.12 -1.81
N ASP A 424 4.87 -23.91 -1.72
CA ASP A 424 4.10 -23.02 -2.61
C ASP A 424 4.61 -21.59 -2.59
N ARG A 425 5.14 -21.14 -1.47
CA ARG A 425 5.53 -19.73 -1.19
C ARG A 425 4.39 -18.75 -1.46
N PHE A 426 3.20 -19.07 -0.99
CA PHE A 426 2.07 -18.17 -1.00
C PHE A 426 2.43 -16.90 -0.21
N GLY A 427 2.15 -15.71 -0.76
CA GLY A 427 2.60 -14.44 -0.20
C GLY A 427 3.95 -13.94 -0.75
N THR A 428 4.52 -14.60 -1.77
CA THR A 428 5.72 -14.08 -2.48
C THR A 428 5.51 -12.65 -2.98
N SER A 429 4.31 -12.36 -3.48
CA SER A 429 3.87 -11.04 -3.91
C SER A 429 2.45 -10.79 -3.45
N VAL A 430 2.15 -9.57 -3.02
CA VAL A 430 0.82 -9.16 -2.58
C VAL A 430 0.53 -7.74 -3.06
N ALA A 431 -0.72 -7.48 -3.43
CA ALA A 431 -1.19 -6.13 -3.70
C ALA A 431 -2.65 -5.97 -3.24
N LEU A 432 -2.99 -4.78 -2.74
CA LEU A 432 -4.35 -4.38 -2.37
C LEU A 432 -4.87 -3.37 -3.37
N ASN A 433 -6.16 -3.44 -3.69
CA ASN A 433 -6.81 -2.37 -4.45
C ASN A 433 -6.91 -1.09 -3.60
N LYS A 434 -7.32 0.00 -4.21
CA LYS A 434 -7.39 1.33 -3.55
C LYS A 434 -8.26 1.36 -2.29
N ALA A 435 -9.34 0.59 -2.26
CA ALA A 435 -10.25 0.49 -1.10
C ALA A 435 -9.73 -0.47 -0.02
N GLY A 436 -8.74 -1.31 -0.32
CA GLY A 436 -8.23 -2.34 0.58
C GLY A 436 -9.21 -3.49 0.82
N ASP A 437 -10.19 -3.68 -0.05
CA ASP A 437 -11.22 -4.72 0.06
C ASP A 437 -11.08 -5.85 -0.98
N VAL A 438 -10.13 -5.71 -1.91
CA VAL A 438 -9.71 -6.77 -2.82
C VAL A 438 -8.20 -6.90 -2.79
N MET A 439 -7.72 -8.14 -2.67
CA MET A 439 -6.30 -8.46 -2.57
C MET A 439 -5.93 -9.54 -3.56
N VAL A 440 -4.79 -9.39 -4.23
CA VAL A 440 -4.17 -10.41 -5.07
C VAL A 440 -2.91 -10.95 -4.40
N VAL A 441 -2.71 -12.27 -4.45
CA VAL A 441 -1.59 -12.98 -3.80
C VAL A 441 -0.97 -13.97 -4.77
N GLY A 442 0.35 -13.92 -4.92
CA GLY A 442 1.15 -14.84 -5.71
C GLY A 442 1.75 -15.97 -4.86
N ALA A 443 1.81 -17.17 -5.45
CA ALA A 443 2.44 -18.40 -4.92
C ALA A 443 3.33 -18.98 -6.04
N GLN A 444 4.51 -18.43 -6.21
CA GLN A 444 5.36 -18.67 -7.39
C GLN A 444 5.86 -20.11 -7.58
N LEU A 445 5.86 -20.92 -6.53
CA LEU A 445 6.31 -22.31 -6.60
C LEU A 445 5.16 -23.31 -6.45
N ASN A 446 3.89 -22.86 -6.56
CA ASN A 446 2.75 -23.77 -6.50
C ASN A 446 2.77 -24.79 -7.64
N ASP A 447 2.46 -26.06 -7.32
CA ASP A 447 2.58 -27.20 -8.22
C ASP A 447 1.26 -27.59 -8.90
N ALA A 448 0.20 -26.80 -8.81
CA ALA A 448 -1.15 -27.17 -9.27
C ALA A 448 -1.24 -27.52 -10.76
N SER A 449 -0.41 -26.96 -11.61
CA SER A 449 -0.35 -27.21 -13.07
C SER A 449 0.99 -27.80 -13.55
N GLY A 450 1.94 -28.01 -12.62
CA GLY A 450 3.28 -28.53 -12.89
C GLY A 450 4.25 -28.10 -11.80
N THR A 451 5.38 -28.76 -11.64
CA THR A 451 6.38 -28.42 -10.60
C THR A 451 6.81 -26.96 -10.76
N ASN A 452 6.62 -26.15 -9.68
CA ASN A 452 6.91 -24.73 -9.65
C ASN A 452 6.21 -23.91 -10.77
N ALA A 453 5.06 -24.35 -11.25
CA ALA A 453 4.32 -23.64 -12.28
C ALA A 453 3.83 -22.27 -11.77
N GLY A 454 3.56 -22.19 -10.49
CA GLY A 454 3.05 -21.02 -9.82
C GLY A 454 1.53 -20.83 -9.90
N GLN A 455 0.99 -20.03 -9.02
CA GLN A 455 -0.43 -19.77 -8.90
C GLN A 455 -0.67 -18.35 -8.37
N VAL A 456 -1.81 -17.78 -8.71
CA VAL A 456 -2.32 -16.54 -8.14
C VAL A 456 -3.74 -16.75 -7.63
N ARG A 457 -4.05 -16.17 -6.48
CA ARG A 457 -5.40 -16.11 -5.93
C ARG A 457 -5.79 -14.68 -5.64
N VAL A 458 -7.05 -14.37 -5.88
CA VAL A 458 -7.62 -13.08 -5.54
C VAL A 458 -8.66 -13.28 -4.45
N TYR A 459 -8.71 -12.38 -3.49
CA TYR A 459 -9.63 -12.43 -2.36
C TYR A 459 -10.40 -11.12 -2.25
N SER A 460 -11.65 -11.20 -1.81
CA SER A 460 -12.47 -10.04 -1.48
C SER A 460 -12.93 -10.10 -0.03
N TRP A 461 -12.97 -8.94 0.63
CA TRP A 461 -13.47 -8.77 1.98
C TRP A 461 -14.98 -8.50 1.97
N ASN A 462 -15.75 -9.34 2.64
CA ASN A 462 -17.21 -9.20 2.71
C ASN A 462 -17.73 -8.46 3.97
N GLY A 463 -16.82 -7.85 4.74
CA GLY A 463 -17.13 -7.21 6.02
C GLY A 463 -16.83 -8.08 7.24
N THR A 464 -16.66 -9.41 7.07
CA THR A 464 -16.41 -10.35 8.18
C THR A 464 -15.31 -11.36 7.87
N ALA A 465 -15.11 -11.70 6.60
CA ALA A 465 -14.10 -12.67 6.18
C ALA A 465 -13.55 -12.36 4.79
N TRP A 466 -12.31 -12.72 4.56
CA TRP A 466 -11.74 -12.84 3.23
C TRP A 466 -12.28 -14.10 2.57
N SER A 467 -12.80 -13.97 1.38
CA SER A 467 -13.24 -15.10 0.56
C SER A 467 -12.57 -15.03 -0.80
N GLN A 468 -12.15 -16.18 -1.31
CA GLN A 468 -11.55 -16.22 -2.63
C GLN A 468 -12.54 -15.71 -3.67
N LEU A 469 -12.07 -14.81 -4.51
CA LEU A 469 -12.83 -14.15 -5.56
C LEU A 469 -12.56 -14.85 -6.90
N GLY A 470 -13.45 -15.76 -7.28
CA GLY A 470 -13.27 -16.65 -8.44
C GLY A 470 -12.33 -17.81 -8.15
N ASP A 471 -11.98 -18.58 -9.19
CA ASP A 471 -11.07 -19.71 -9.09
C ASP A 471 -9.60 -19.25 -9.04
N SER A 472 -8.71 -20.14 -8.55
CA SER A 472 -7.27 -19.92 -8.61
C SER A 472 -6.80 -19.85 -10.07
N ILE A 473 -5.87 -18.94 -10.35
CA ILE A 473 -5.26 -18.77 -11.66
C ILE A 473 -3.89 -19.45 -11.64
N ASN A 474 -3.71 -20.49 -12.44
CA ASN A 474 -2.50 -21.29 -12.44
C ASN A 474 -1.56 -20.89 -13.59
N GLY A 475 -0.25 -21.06 -13.37
CA GLY A 475 0.75 -21.04 -14.43
C GLY A 475 0.52 -22.18 -15.44
N GLU A 476 1.13 -22.09 -16.60
CA GLU A 476 0.90 -23.02 -17.72
C GLU A 476 1.76 -24.27 -17.66
N GLY A 477 3.02 -24.10 -17.29
CA GLY A 477 4.04 -25.15 -17.32
C GLY A 477 4.89 -25.21 -16.07
N GLY A 478 5.63 -26.30 -15.93
CA GLY A 478 6.58 -26.45 -14.83
C GLY A 478 7.69 -25.41 -14.88
N ASP A 479 8.09 -24.92 -13.73
CA ASP A 479 9.10 -23.87 -13.51
C ASP A 479 8.77 -22.46 -14.06
N ASP A 480 7.55 -22.19 -14.52
CA ASP A 480 7.13 -20.87 -15.01
C ASP A 480 7.19 -19.77 -13.95
N ARG A 481 6.95 -20.15 -12.70
CA ARG A 481 6.88 -19.23 -11.54
C ARG A 481 5.83 -18.12 -11.71
N PHE A 482 4.66 -18.47 -12.20
CA PHE A 482 3.51 -17.57 -12.29
C PHE A 482 3.11 -17.04 -10.90
N GLY A 483 2.90 -15.73 -10.76
CA GLY A 483 2.70 -15.08 -9.46
C GLY A 483 3.99 -14.66 -8.77
N TYR A 484 5.10 -14.60 -9.50
CA TYR A 484 6.35 -14.02 -9.00
C TYR A 484 6.16 -12.54 -8.64
N SER A 485 5.45 -11.80 -9.47
CA SER A 485 5.01 -10.43 -9.24
C SER A 485 3.53 -10.28 -9.57
N VAL A 486 2.83 -9.42 -8.84
CA VAL A 486 1.40 -9.13 -9.06
C VAL A 486 1.11 -7.65 -8.83
N SER A 487 0.12 -7.12 -9.56
CA SER A 487 -0.49 -5.83 -9.27
C SER A 487 -1.99 -5.87 -9.58
N ILE A 488 -2.76 -4.95 -9.00
CA ILE A 488 -4.22 -4.87 -9.09
C ILE A 488 -4.65 -3.43 -9.32
N ASN A 489 -5.69 -3.23 -10.13
CA ASN A 489 -6.23 -1.89 -10.38
C ASN A 489 -7.05 -1.34 -9.20
N GLY A 490 -7.37 -0.06 -9.24
CA GLY A 490 -8.10 0.61 -8.16
C GLY A 490 -9.48 0.03 -7.85
N ALA A 491 -10.18 -0.51 -8.84
CA ALA A 491 -11.48 -1.15 -8.68
C ALA A 491 -11.40 -2.59 -8.12
N GLY A 492 -10.24 -3.25 -8.23
CA GLY A 492 -10.07 -4.64 -7.81
C GLY A 492 -10.63 -5.68 -8.78
N ASP A 493 -10.91 -5.30 -10.02
CA ASP A 493 -11.49 -6.16 -11.05
C ASP A 493 -10.54 -6.52 -12.20
N ARG A 494 -9.28 -6.02 -12.15
CA ARG A 494 -8.21 -6.37 -13.09
C ARG A 494 -6.91 -6.58 -12.34
N ILE A 495 -6.18 -7.61 -12.74
CA ILE A 495 -4.85 -7.94 -12.21
C ILE A 495 -3.86 -8.16 -13.33
N VAL A 496 -2.59 -7.88 -13.07
CA VAL A 496 -1.45 -8.30 -13.90
C VAL A 496 -0.55 -9.23 -13.09
N VAL A 497 -0.06 -10.27 -13.73
CA VAL A 497 0.73 -11.35 -13.11
C VAL A 497 1.96 -11.65 -13.96
N GLY A 498 3.14 -11.64 -13.34
CA GLY A 498 4.40 -12.04 -13.98
C GLY A 498 4.76 -13.50 -13.72
N ALA A 499 5.36 -14.16 -14.73
CA ALA A 499 5.89 -15.51 -14.70
C ALA A 499 7.29 -15.53 -15.33
N VAL A 500 8.28 -15.32 -14.48
CA VAL A 500 9.66 -14.97 -14.89
C VAL A 500 10.44 -16.06 -15.61
N HIS A 501 10.05 -17.31 -15.48
CA HIS A 501 10.72 -18.46 -16.11
C HIS A 501 9.85 -19.13 -17.17
N ASN A 502 8.70 -18.54 -17.53
CA ASN A 502 7.87 -19.13 -18.56
C ASN A 502 8.65 -19.28 -19.87
N ASP A 503 8.50 -20.44 -20.50
CA ASP A 503 9.05 -20.73 -21.81
C ASP A 503 8.11 -20.14 -22.88
N ALA A 504 8.37 -18.91 -23.31
CA ALA A 504 7.52 -18.23 -24.27
C ALA A 504 7.48 -18.98 -25.61
N GLY A 505 6.29 -19.42 -26.00
CA GLY A 505 6.05 -20.01 -27.31
C GLY A 505 4.94 -19.23 -28.01
N SER A 506 5.19 -18.68 -29.18
CA SER A 506 4.13 -18.12 -29.99
C SER A 506 3.55 -19.20 -30.94
N VAL A 507 2.23 -19.29 -30.93
CA VAL A 507 1.50 -20.04 -31.98
C VAL A 507 1.36 -19.12 -33.18
N VAL A 508 2.02 -19.46 -34.27
CA VAL A 508 1.85 -18.74 -35.55
C VAL A 508 0.70 -19.37 -36.31
N ASP A 509 -0.39 -18.64 -36.47
CA ASP A 509 -1.46 -19.00 -37.41
C ASP A 509 -0.95 -18.77 -38.84
N ASN A 510 -0.76 -19.83 -39.57
CA ASN A 510 -0.25 -19.80 -40.95
C ASN A 510 -1.30 -19.32 -41.97
N LEU A 511 -2.42 -18.70 -41.55
CA LEU A 511 -3.51 -18.21 -42.40
C LEU A 511 -4.17 -19.28 -43.33
N ASN A 512 -3.83 -20.53 -43.13
CA ASN A 512 -4.36 -21.69 -43.90
C ASN A 512 -5.08 -22.71 -42.99
N GLY A 513 -5.36 -22.32 -41.72
CA GLY A 513 -5.97 -23.19 -40.72
C GLY A 513 -5.00 -24.20 -40.08
N THR A 514 -3.71 -24.07 -40.33
CA THR A 514 -2.66 -24.82 -39.60
C THR A 514 -1.91 -23.92 -38.66
N PHE A 515 -1.61 -24.42 -37.45
CA PHE A 515 -0.81 -23.74 -36.46
C PHE A 515 0.61 -24.30 -36.49
N SER A 516 1.62 -23.44 -36.62
CA SER A 516 3.00 -23.80 -36.31
C SER A 516 3.37 -23.32 -34.94
N TYR A 517 3.93 -24.22 -34.14
CA TYR A 517 4.51 -23.87 -32.84
C TYR A 517 5.94 -23.40 -33.10
N THR A 518 6.28 -22.21 -32.62
CA THR A 518 7.70 -21.81 -32.54
C THR A 518 8.36 -22.67 -31.47
N THR A 519 9.65 -22.93 -31.61
CA THR A 519 10.43 -23.54 -30.52
C THR A 519 10.29 -22.67 -29.30
N PRO A 520 9.94 -23.24 -28.11
CA PRO A 520 9.86 -22.47 -26.87
C PRO A 520 11.16 -21.67 -26.64
N ILE A 521 11.02 -20.42 -26.25
CA ILE A 521 12.13 -19.55 -25.84
C ILE A 521 12.30 -19.72 -24.34
N SER A 522 13.28 -20.51 -23.92
CA SER A 522 13.45 -20.90 -22.52
C SER A 522 13.67 -19.69 -21.60
N ASN A 523 12.92 -19.65 -20.51
CA ASN A 523 12.94 -18.59 -19.50
C ASN A 523 12.80 -17.17 -20.09
N ALA A 524 12.10 -17.01 -21.20
CA ALA A 524 11.82 -15.68 -21.74
C ALA A 524 10.97 -14.85 -20.78
N GLY A 525 10.16 -15.53 -19.98
CA GLY A 525 9.19 -14.95 -19.09
C GLY A 525 7.97 -14.40 -19.81
N HIS A 526 6.88 -14.26 -19.09
CA HIS A 526 5.69 -13.56 -19.58
C HIS A 526 4.97 -12.76 -18.48
N ALA A 527 4.07 -11.87 -18.89
CA ALA A 527 3.05 -11.28 -18.06
C ALA A 527 1.67 -11.53 -18.66
N ARG A 528 0.68 -11.78 -17.80
CA ARG A 528 -0.72 -11.96 -18.17
C ARG A 528 -1.60 -11.04 -17.38
N ILE A 529 -2.61 -10.54 -18.04
CA ILE A 529 -3.63 -9.70 -17.42
C ILE A 529 -4.95 -10.46 -17.40
N TYR A 530 -5.67 -10.34 -16.30
CA TYR A 530 -6.98 -10.95 -16.13
C TYR A 530 -8.00 -9.91 -15.71
N SER A 531 -9.25 -10.12 -16.14
CA SER A 531 -10.40 -9.34 -15.68
C SER A 531 -11.42 -10.25 -15.01
N TYR A 532 -12.04 -9.74 -13.93
CA TYR A 532 -13.09 -10.42 -13.19
C TYR A 532 -14.46 -10.03 -13.73
N ASN A 533 -15.19 -11.01 -14.24
CA ASN A 533 -16.55 -10.81 -14.74
C ASN A 533 -17.44 -12.01 -14.36
N ASN A 534 -18.59 -11.73 -13.77
CA ASN A 534 -19.60 -12.74 -13.45
C ASN A 534 -19.08 -13.96 -12.66
N GLY A 535 -18.18 -13.73 -11.70
CA GLY A 535 -17.66 -14.79 -10.84
C GLY A 535 -16.40 -15.49 -11.36
N VAL A 536 -15.88 -15.11 -12.53
CA VAL A 536 -14.75 -15.78 -13.17
C VAL A 536 -13.67 -14.78 -13.56
N TRP A 537 -12.40 -15.13 -13.28
CA TRP A 537 -11.22 -14.47 -13.84
C TRP A 537 -10.96 -15.01 -15.24
N THR A 538 -11.02 -14.15 -16.21
CA THR A 538 -10.73 -14.47 -17.62
C THR A 538 -9.53 -13.66 -18.09
N GLN A 539 -8.65 -14.30 -18.83
CA GLN A 539 -7.52 -13.59 -19.42
C GLN A 539 -8.04 -12.47 -20.33
N LEU A 540 -7.44 -11.31 -20.19
CA LEU A 540 -7.76 -10.11 -20.93
C LEU A 540 -6.65 -9.82 -21.95
N GLY A 541 -6.90 -10.11 -23.23
CA GLY A 541 -5.91 -10.00 -24.30
C GLY A 541 -4.93 -11.18 -24.37
N SER A 542 -3.91 -11.05 -25.20
CA SER A 542 -2.86 -12.04 -25.41
C SER A 542 -1.76 -11.95 -24.33
N ASP A 543 -0.91 -12.97 -24.26
CA ASP A 543 0.27 -12.98 -23.40
C ASP A 543 1.25 -11.88 -23.81
N ILE A 544 1.84 -11.24 -22.84
CA ILE A 544 2.97 -10.35 -23.03
C ILE A 544 4.24 -11.17 -22.80
N ASN A 545 4.91 -11.56 -23.87
CA ASN A 545 6.04 -12.49 -23.82
C ASN A 545 7.39 -11.77 -23.95
N GLY A 546 8.41 -12.32 -23.26
CA GLY A 546 9.82 -12.04 -23.59
C GLY A 546 10.17 -12.59 -24.98
N ASP A 547 11.15 -12.01 -25.63
CA ASP A 547 11.52 -12.30 -27.01
C ASP A 547 12.88 -12.99 -27.15
N ALA A 548 13.66 -13.13 -26.08
CA ALA A 548 14.90 -13.88 -26.08
C ALA A 548 15.03 -14.85 -24.87
N VAL A 549 16.00 -15.77 -24.99
CA VAL A 549 16.27 -16.79 -23.96
C VAL A 549 16.80 -16.13 -22.71
N ASN A 550 16.19 -16.45 -21.55
CA ASN A 550 16.52 -15.93 -20.24
C ASN A 550 16.21 -14.44 -20.00
N ASP A 551 15.39 -13.78 -20.80
CA ASP A 551 14.98 -12.39 -20.59
C ASP A 551 14.31 -12.16 -19.23
N LYS A 552 13.55 -13.16 -18.76
CA LYS A 552 12.82 -13.09 -17.48
C LYS A 552 11.83 -11.92 -17.43
N LEU A 553 11.08 -11.71 -18.50
CA LEU A 553 9.98 -10.76 -18.53
C LEU A 553 8.97 -11.11 -17.41
N GLY A 554 8.42 -10.09 -16.74
CA GLY A 554 7.51 -10.27 -15.62
C GLY A 554 8.20 -10.35 -14.24
N ILE A 555 9.49 -9.98 -14.16
CA ILE A 555 10.21 -9.88 -12.87
C ILE A 555 9.56 -8.84 -11.94
N SER A 556 8.99 -7.81 -12.50
CA SER A 556 8.17 -6.82 -11.83
C SER A 556 7.06 -6.37 -12.78
N VAL A 557 5.87 -6.23 -12.23
CA VAL A 557 4.70 -5.75 -12.96
C VAL A 557 3.96 -4.71 -12.14
N ASP A 558 3.35 -3.74 -12.83
CA ASP A 558 2.44 -2.80 -12.19
C ASP A 558 1.30 -2.43 -13.12
N MET A 559 0.17 -1.99 -12.53
CA MET A 559 -1.06 -1.64 -13.24
C MET A 559 -1.60 -0.31 -12.73
N ASN A 560 -2.06 0.55 -13.64
CA ASN A 560 -2.68 1.80 -13.24
C ASN A 560 -4.08 1.60 -12.61
N GLU A 561 -4.58 2.62 -11.90
CA GLU A 561 -5.89 2.57 -11.23
C GLU A 561 -7.05 2.20 -12.16
N ALA A 562 -7.02 2.62 -13.41
CA ALA A 562 -8.05 2.30 -14.40
C ALA A 562 -7.97 0.84 -14.89
N GLY A 563 -6.84 0.17 -14.72
CA GLY A 563 -6.60 -1.20 -15.18
C GLY A 563 -6.48 -1.33 -16.71
N ASP A 564 -6.24 -0.24 -17.41
CA ASP A 564 -6.09 -0.21 -18.87
C ASP A 564 -4.65 -0.06 -19.35
N ARG A 565 -3.69 0.09 -18.41
CA ARG A 565 -2.26 0.14 -18.69
C ARG A 565 -1.48 -0.70 -17.72
N VAL A 566 -0.48 -1.40 -18.24
CA VAL A 566 0.46 -2.20 -17.45
C VAL A 566 1.89 -1.89 -17.83
N VAL A 567 2.78 -1.96 -16.87
CA VAL A 567 4.22 -1.95 -17.07
C VAL A 567 4.78 -3.31 -16.69
N VAL A 568 5.70 -3.82 -17.51
CA VAL A 568 6.32 -5.13 -17.33
C VAL A 568 7.83 -4.97 -17.49
N ALA A 569 8.58 -5.38 -16.47
CA ALA A 569 10.03 -5.34 -16.50
C ALA A 569 10.63 -6.66 -17.00
N ILE A 570 11.75 -6.55 -17.71
CA ILE A 570 12.58 -7.63 -18.25
C ILE A 570 13.96 -7.49 -17.60
N ARG A 571 14.41 -8.53 -16.91
CA ARG A 571 15.63 -8.43 -16.12
C ARG A 571 16.91 -8.60 -16.92
N GLU A 572 16.94 -9.56 -17.85
CA GLU A 572 18.14 -10.01 -18.54
C GLU A 572 18.01 -9.87 -20.05
N ASP A 573 17.32 -8.83 -20.53
CA ASP A 573 17.16 -8.54 -21.97
C ASP A 573 18.52 -8.33 -22.65
N ASP A 574 18.75 -9.11 -23.71
CA ASP A 574 19.90 -8.98 -24.60
C ASP A 574 19.52 -8.11 -25.80
N ASN A 575 19.85 -6.86 -25.79
CA ASN A 575 19.47 -5.92 -26.85
C ASN A 575 20.68 -5.40 -27.65
N THR A 576 20.43 -4.46 -28.55
CA THR A 576 21.49 -3.83 -29.38
C THR A 576 22.51 -3.04 -28.58
N VAL A 577 22.24 -2.78 -27.30
CA VAL A 577 23.09 -2.01 -26.39
C VAL A 577 24.06 -2.94 -25.64
N GLY A 578 23.63 -4.16 -25.29
CA GLY A 578 24.50 -5.15 -24.61
C GLY A 578 23.75 -6.36 -24.08
N SER A 579 24.51 -7.37 -23.61
CA SER A 579 23.92 -8.55 -22.95
C SER A 579 23.46 -8.23 -21.54
N ASN A 580 22.28 -8.76 -21.13
CA ASN A 580 21.66 -8.55 -19.83
C ASN A 580 21.47 -7.06 -19.46
N ALA A 581 21.22 -6.20 -20.45
CA ALA A 581 21.01 -4.78 -20.21
C ALA A 581 19.67 -4.51 -19.50
N GLY A 582 18.74 -5.47 -19.59
CA GLY A 582 17.39 -5.33 -19.10
C GLY A 582 16.53 -4.38 -19.94
N ALA A 583 15.22 -4.52 -19.83
CA ALA A 583 14.27 -3.66 -20.51
C ALA A 583 12.98 -3.50 -19.69
N THR A 584 12.18 -2.53 -20.08
CA THR A 584 10.81 -2.38 -19.58
C THR A 584 9.90 -2.11 -20.76
N ARG A 585 8.75 -2.76 -20.76
CA ARG A 585 7.70 -2.58 -21.77
C ARG A 585 6.43 -2.09 -21.10
N ILE A 586 5.70 -1.26 -21.82
CA ILE A 586 4.45 -0.71 -21.33
C ILE A 586 3.38 -1.02 -22.36
N PHE A 587 2.22 -1.47 -21.87
CA PHE A 587 1.11 -1.86 -22.73
C PHE A 587 -0.17 -1.13 -22.33
N GLU A 588 -1.02 -0.86 -23.30
CA GLU A 588 -2.37 -0.36 -23.12
C GLU A 588 -3.37 -1.31 -23.76
N TYR A 589 -4.49 -1.50 -23.08
CA TYR A 589 -5.57 -2.34 -23.59
C TYR A 589 -6.36 -1.63 -24.68
N GLN A 590 -6.19 -2.05 -25.93
CA GLN A 590 -6.83 -1.48 -27.11
C GLN A 590 -7.41 -2.58 -27.99
N THR A 591 -8.63 -2.38 -28.50
CA THR A 591 -9.25 -3.29 -29.48
C THR A 591 -9.22 -4.78 -29.10
N ASN A 592 -9.46 -5.07 -27.81
CA ASN A 592 -9.48 -6.39 -27.18
C ASN A 592 -8.10 -7.08 -27.03
N ASP A 593 -7.00 -6.33 -27.11
CA ASP A 593 -5.65 -6.87 -26.87
C ASP A 593 -4.73 -5.84 -26.21
N TRP A 594 -3.61 -6.30 -25.69
CA TRP A 594 -2.56 -5.48 -25.12
C TRP A 594 -1.59 -5.03 -26.22
N VAL A 595 -1.62 -3.77 -26.52
CA VAL A 595 -0.77 -3.16 -27.53
C VAL A 595 0.39 -2.47 -26.83
N GLN A 596 1.62 -2.83 -27.19
CA GLN A 596 2.79 -2.16 -26.66
C GLN A 596 2.76 -0.67 -27.05
N LEU A 597 2.98 0.16 -26.07
CA LEU A 597 3.06 1.60 -26.25
C LEU A 597 4.52 2.01 -26.40
N GLY A 598 4.88 2.36 -27.65
CA GLY A 598 6.25 2.75 -27.98
C GLY A 598 7.22 1.58 -28.07
N SER A 599 8.51 1.90 -28.13
CA SER A 599 9.60 0.94 -28.15
C SER A 599 9.97 0.48 -26.75
N ASP A 600 10.74 -0.59 -26.66
CA ASP A 600 11.32 -1.06 -25.42
C ASP A 600 12.19 0.03 -24.78
N ILE A 601 12.08 0.12 -23.48
CA ILE A 601 12.88 1.01 -22.64
C ILE A 601 14.06 0.19 -22.15
N PHE A 602 15.21 0.35 -22.79
CA PHE A 602 16.40 -0.42 -22.48
C PHE A 602 17.24 0.19 -21.38
N GLY A 603 17.94 -0.68 -20.64
CA GLY A 603 19.14 -0.31 -19.90
C GLY A 603 20.23 0.15 -20.88
N GLU A 604 21.07 1.11 -20.48
CA GLU A 604 22.21 1.55 -21.27
C GLU A 604 23.47 0.85 -20.78
N ARG A 605 24.24 0.31 -21.73
CA ARG A 605 25.65 -0.05 -21.50
C ARG A 605 26.54 0.90 -22.28
N ALA A 606 27.62 1.34 -21.63
CA ALA A 606 28.70 2.09 -22.27
C ALA A 606 29.59 1.17 -23.11
#